data_469e9757fc387046042376030a6cf72f
#
_entry.id   469e9757fc387046042376030a6cf72f
#
_cell.length_a   1.000
_cell.length_b   1.000
_cell.length_c   1.000
_cell.angle_alpha   90.00
_cell.angle_beta   90.00
_cell.angle_gamma   90.00
#
_symmetry.space_group_name_H-M   'P 1'
#
loop_
_entity.id
_entity.type
_entity.pdbx_description
1 polymer ?
#
loop_
_entity_poly.entity_id
_entity_poly.type
_entity_poly.pdbx_seq_one_letter_code
_entity_poly.pdbx_strand_id
1 'polypeptide(L)'
;MKQRLFIFLILGIVILFVDLLSNKENENNITIFESEINSLIGTWVNQVGREPTLQEIDGIIKQLLDEEILYREAIKLGLDKNDIIIKRRLAQKIGFLRQEAVSSIPSQEELNIFYEANKEKYKVEKKITFSHIYFSDEEGNSDRAISALNQIKSGSSASNFGEPFLLGKNFSSKTITDIERSFGSNFSDKIQTGVVKEWTGPLLSEYGYHLVYINSVTDPFLPNLKDIENLVANDVIIEKQNNSVKEYLKELRSKYQIEILADFNEASE
;
A
#
# COMPACT_ATOMS: atom_id res chain seq x y z
N MET A 1 -47.14 -8.28 -50.88
CA MET A 1 -46.35 -7.72 -49.76
C MET A 1 -46.53 -8.52 -48.45
N LYS A 2 -47.73 -8.84 -48.00
CA LYS A 2 -47.99 -9.55 -46.73
C LYS A 2 -47.36 -10.96 -46.65
N GLN A 3 -47.34 -11.69 -47.75
CA GLN A 3 -46.77 -13.06 -47.80
C GLN A 3 -45.21 -13.08 -47.59
N ARG A 4 -44.51 -12.13 -48.17
CA ARG A 4 -43.04 -12.00 -47.99
C ARG A 4 -42.66 -11.62 -46.55
N LEU A 5 -43.46 -10.76 -45.96
CA LEU A 5 -43.26 -10.37 -44.54
C LEU A 5 -43.49 -11.53 -43.59
N PHE A 6 -44.45 -12.41 -43.85
CA PHE A 6 -44.73 -13.59 -43.07
C PHE A 6 -43.62 -14.64 -43.19
N ILE A 7 -43.02 -14.80 -44.38
CA ILE A 7 -41.86 -15.70 -44.58
C ILE A 7 -40.63 -15.20 -43.81
N PHE A 8 -40.35 -13.86 -43.83
CA PHE A 8 -39.27 -13.28 -43.04
C PHE A 8 -39.47 -13.46 -41.54
N LEU A 9 -40.69 -13.35 -41.04
CA LEU A 9 -41.01 -13.55 -39.63
C LEU A 9 -40.80 -15.00 -39.18
N ILE A 10 -41.22 -15.96 -40.01
CA ILE A 10 -41.00 -17.40 -39.77
C ILE A 10 -39.50 -17.72 -39.79
N LEU A 11 -38.73 -17.18 -40.75
CA LEU A 11 -37.28 -17.38 -40.83
C LEU A 11 -36.58 -16.82 -39.62
N GLY A 12 -36.98 -15.63 -39.13
CA GLY A 12 -36.47 -15.01 -37.91
C GLY A 12 -36.74 -15.86 -36.67
N ILE A 13 -37.97 -16.45 -36.55
CA ILE A 13 -38.32 -17.34 -35.46
C ILE A 13 -37.50 -18.64 -35.52
N VAL A 14 -37.29 -19.22 -36.70
CA VAL A 14 -36.48 -20.42 -36.90
C VAL A 14 -35.02 -20.19 -36.51
N ILE A 15 -34.43 -19.04 -36.95
CA ILE A 15 -33.06 -18.68 -36.59
C ILE A 15 -32.93 -18.51 -35.09
N LEU A 16 -33.88 -17.81 -34.45
CA LEU A 16 -33.89 -17.60 -32.99
C LEU A 16 -34.06 -18.94 -32.21
N PHE A 17 -34.85 -19.87 -32.76
CA PHE A 17 -35.03 -21.21 -32.16
C PHE A 17 -33.79 -22.07 -32.31
N VAL A 18 -33.10 -22.02 -33.45
CA VAL A 18 -31.83 -22.70 -33.69
C VAL A 18 -30.74 -22.12 -32.77
N ASP A 19 -30.67 -20.80 -32.59
CA ASP A 19 -29.73 -20.12 -31.68
C ASP A 19 -29.97 -20.52 -30.22
N LEU A 20 -31.22 -20.56 -29.77
CA LEU A 20 -31.61 -21.03 -28.44
C LEU A 20 -31.27 -22.51 -28.18
N LEU A 21 -31.37 -23.37 -29.19
CA LEU A 21 -30.99 -24.79 -29.07
C LEU A 21 -29.47 -24.96 -29.09
N SER A 22 -28.76 -24.24 -29.95
CA SER A 22 -27.29 -24.29 -30.05
C SER A 22 -26.61 -23.77 -28.79
N ASN A 23 -27.13 -22.72 -28.18
CA ASN A 23 -26.60 -22.20 -26.94
C ASN A 23 -26.79 -23.16 -25.75
N LYS A 24 -27.87 -23.95 -25.73
CA LYS A 24 -28.08 -24.95 -24.66
C LYS A 24 -27.08 -26.10 -24.70
N GLU A 25 -26.62 -26.55 -25.86
CA GLU A 25 -25.61 -27.62 -25.98
C GLU A 25 -24.23 -27.17 -25.50
N ASN A 26 -23.89 -25.88 -25.62
CA ASN A 26 -22.61 -25.32 -25.19
C ASN A 26 -22.52 -25.02 -23.68
N GLU A 27 -23.65 -24.85 -22.98
CA GLU A 27 -23.64 -24.53 -21.54
C GLU A 27 -23.09 -25.67 -20.66
N ASN A 28 -23.19 -26.94 -21.11
CA ASN A 28 -22.73 -28.10 -20.35
C ASN A 28 -21.30 -28.55 -20.74
N ASN A 29 -20.68 -27.92 -21.70
CA ASN A 29 -19.32 -28.26 -22.11
C ASN A 29 -18.31 -27.38 -21.35
N ILE A 30 -17.39 -28.02 -20.61
CA ILE A 30 -16.28 -27.36 -19.92
C ILE A 30 -15.02 -27.66 -20.72
N THR A 31 -14.39 -26.62 -21.23
CA THR A 31 -13.10 -26.68 -21.92
C THR A 31 -12.07 -25.99 -21.07
N ILE A 32 -11.02 -26.68 -20.67
CA ILE A 32 -9.87 -26.15 -19.97
C ILE A 32 -8.72 -26.02 -20.95
N PHE A 33 -8.12 -24.86 -21.01
CA PHE A 33 -6.99 -24.60 -21.88
C PHE A 33 -5.66 -24.89 -21.17
N GLU A 34 -4.67 -25.35 -21.94
CA GLU A 34 -3.32 -25.60 -21.43
C GLU A 34 -2.72 -24.36 -20.73
N SER A 35 -3.04 -23.15 -21.20
CA SER A 35 -2.60 -21.90 -20.59
C SER A 35 -3.11 -21.71 -19.15
N GLU A 36 -4.32 -22.20 -18.84
CA GLU A 36 -4.89 -22.13 -17.49
C GLU A 36 -4.16 -23.08 -16.56
N ILE A 37 -3.91 -24.32 -17.02
CA ILE A 37 -3.13 -25.30 -16.26
C ILE A 37 -1.72 -24.79 -16.00
N ASN A 38 -1.04 -24.27 -17.02
CA ASN A 38 0.31 -23.74 -16.91
C ASN A 38 0.40 -22.55 -15.95
N SER A 39 -0.62 -21.69 -15.91
CA SER A 39 -0.71 -20.58 -14.94
C SER A 39 -0.80 -21.09 -13.50
N LEU A 40 -1.57 -22.14 -13.25
CA LEU A 40 -1.68 -22.76 -11.91
C LEU A 40 -0.40 -23.50 -11.52
N ILE A 41 0.26 -24.18 -12.47
CA ILE A 41 1.58 -24.78 -12.24
C ILE A 41 2.60 -23.71 -11.88
N GLY A 42 2.64 -22.57 -12.59
CA GLY A 42 3.51 -21.44 -12.24
C GLY A 42 3.26 -20.90 -10.83
N THR A 43 1.99 -20.81 -10.43
CA THR A 43 1.61 -20.43 -9.06
C THR A 43 2.10 -21.45 -8.04
N TRP A 44 1.95 -22.74 -8.32
CA TRP A 44 2.48 -23.83 -7.50
C TRP A 44 4.00 -23.73 -7.31
N VAL A 45 4.75 -23.57 -8.41
CA VAL A 45 6.21 -23.44 -8.39
C VAL A 45 6.64 -22.26 -7.51
N ASN A 46 5.96 -21.12 -7.63
CA ASN A 46 6.24 -19.93 -6.80
C ASN A 46 5.98 -20.15 -5.30
N GLN A 47 4.98 -20.98 -4.96
CA GLN A 47 4.61 -21.24 -3.56
C GLN A 47 5.42 -22.37 -2.93
N VAL A 48 5.69 -23.45 -3.68
CA VAL A 48 6.32 -24.68 -3.18
C VAL A 48 7.82 -24.71 -3.47
N GLY A 49 8.32 -23.91 -4.43
CA GLY A 49 9.73 -23.82 -4.80
C GLY A 49 10.23 -24.97 -5.67
N ARG A 50 9.35 -25.81 -6.23
CA ARG A 50 9.67 -26.91 -7.15
C ARG A 50 8.55 -27.17 -8.14
N GLU A 51 8.85 -27.87 -9.22
CA GLU A 51 7.84 -28.39 -10.16
C GLU A 51 6.91 -29.40 -9.47
N PRO A 52 5.61 -29.41 -9.84
CA PRO A 52 4.66 -30.38 -9.34
C PRO A 52 4.90 -31.76 -9.97
N THR A 53 4.62 -32.82 -9.21
CA THR A 53 4.57 -34.19 -9.70
C THR A 53 3.33 -34.42 -10.57
N LEU A 54 3.28 -35.48 -11.35
CA LEU A 54 2.09 -35.83 -12.16
C LEU A 54 0.83 -35.97 -11.32
N GLN A 55 0.94 -36.51 -10.10
CA GLN A 55 -0.20 -36.65 -9.19
C GLN A 55 -0.68 -35.26 -8.67
N GLU A 56 0.22 -34.35 -8.44
CA GLU A 56 -0.11 -32.97 -8.03
C GLU A 56 -0.73 -32.18 -9.18
N ILE A 57 -0.26 -32.39 -10.42
CA ILE A 57 -0.89 -31.81 -11.63
C ILE A 57 -2.33 -32.31 -11.79
N ASP A 58 -2.56 -33.63 -11.61
CA ASP A 58 -3.92 -34.21 -11.65
C ASP A 58 -4.82 -33.58 -10.58
N GLY A 59 -4.30 -33.36 -9.38
CA GLY A 59 -4.99 -32.64 -8.31
C GLY A 59 -5.33 -31.20 -8.67
N ILE A 60 -4.41 -30.46 -9.28
CA ILE A 60 -4.61 -29.07 -9.77
C ILE A 60 -5.71 -29.03 -10.82
N ILE A 61 -5.68 -29.95 -11.80
CA ILE A 61 -6.69 -30.03 -12.87
C ILE A 61 -8.07 -30.36 -12.28
N LYS A 62 -8.14 -31.29 -11.35
CA LYS A 62 -9.39 -31.65 -10.68
C LYS A 62 -9.98 -30.48 -9.91
N GLN A 63 -9.14 -29.77 -9.16
CA GLN A 63 -9.59 -28.58 -8.42
C GLN A 63 -10.11 -27.48 -9.36
N LEU A 64 -9.45 -27.25 -10.49
CA LEU A 64 -9.89 -26.30 -11.50
C LEU A 64 -11.24 -26.67 -12.09
N LEU A 65 -11.46 -27.98 -12.39
CA LEU A 65 -12.74 -28.50 -12.88
C LEU A 65 -13.86 -28.31 -11.84
N ASP A 66 -13.61 -28.69 -10.60
CA ASP A 66 -14.58 -28.58 -9.51
C ASP A 66 -14.97 -27.10 -9.29
N GLU A 67 -13.99 -26.16 -9.34
CA GLU A 67 -14.24 -24.71 -9.24
C GLU A 67 -15.10 -24.20 -10.39
N GLU A 68 -14.81 -24.58 -11.64
CA GLU A 68 -15.60 -24.17 -12.81
C GLU A 68 -17.04 -24.71 -12.76
N ILE A 69 -17.23 -25.97 -12.34
CA ILE A 69 -18.56 -26.56 -12.16
C ILE A 69 -19.36 -25.79 -11.11
N LEU A 70 -18.77 -25.56 -9.93
CA LEU A 70 -19.42 -24.83 -8.85
C LEU A 70 -19.73 -23.39 -9.24
N TYR A 71 -18.82 -22.71 -9.96
CA TYR A 71 -19.05 -21.37 -10.48
C TYR A 71 -20.26 -21.33 -11.41
N ARG A 72 -20.36 -22.24 -12.39
CA ARG A 72 -21.50 -22.28 -13.31
C ARG A 72 -22.81 -22.54 -12.58
N GLU A 73 -22.84 -23.45 -11.62
CA GLU A 73 -24.03 -23.71 -10.83
C GLU A 73 -24.41 -22.49 -9.94
N ALA A 74 -23.42 -21.80 -9.36
CA ALA A 74 -23.66 -20.57 -8.59
C ALA A 74 -24.29 -19.47 -9.45
N ILE A 75 -23.82 -19.28 -10.69
CA ILE A 75 -24.42 -18.33 -11.63
C ILE A 75 -25.85 -18.72 -12.02
N LYS A 76 -26.11 -20.01 -12.29
CA LYS A 76 -27.47 -20.51 -12.56
C LYS A 76 -28.43 -20.27 -11.39
N LEU A 77 -27.95 -20.42 -10.16
CA LEU A 77 -28.71 -20.15 -8.94
C LEU A 77 -28.84 -18.64 -8.64
N GLY A 78 -28.16 -17.77 -9.40
CA GLY A 78 -28.18 -16.33 -9.23
C GLY A 78 -27.49 -15.84 -7.95
N LEU A 79 -26.52 -16.60 -7.42
CA LEU A 79 -25.77 -16.23 -6.19
C LEU A 79 -24.86 -15.01 -6.40
N ASP A 80 -24.60 -14.62 -7.64
CA ASP A 80 -23.90 -13.39 -8.03
C ASP A 80 -24.76 -12.13 -7.85
N LYS A 81 -26.11 -12.31 -7.83
CA LYS A 81 -27.05 -11.18 -7.80
C LYS A 81 -27.16 -10.60 -6.40
N ASN A 82 -27.00 -9.27 -6.32
CA ASN A 82 -27.06 -8.51 -5.05
C ASN A 82 -25.98 -8.87 -4.01
N ASP A 83 -24.98 -9.70 -4.36
CA ASP A 83 -23.84 -9.96 -3.50
C ASP A 83 -22.85 -8.81 -3.54
N ILE A 84 -22.63 -8.17 -2.39
CA ILE A 84 -21.74 -7.01 -2.25
C ILE A 84 -20.26 -7.40 -2.47
N ILE A 85 -19.87 -8.64 -2.15
CA ILE A 85 -18.49 -9.13 -2.27
C ILE A 85 -18.16 -9.35 -3.74
N ILE A 86 -19.06 -10.05 -4.46
CA ILE A 86 -18.91 -10.27 -5.90
C ILE A 86 -18.91 -8.96 -6.66
N LYS A 87 -19.86 -8.06 -6.35
CA LYS A 87 -19.93 -6.71 -6.95
C LYS A 87 -18.63 -5.94 -6.74
N ARG A 88 -18.09 -5.93 -5.53
CA ARG A 88 -16.83 -5.26 -5.20
C ARG A 88 -15.65 -5.88 -5.96
N ARG A 89 -15.60 -7.22 -6.03
CA ARG A 89 -14.54 -7.92 -6.74
C ARG A 89 -14.51 -7.64 -8.23
N LEU A 90 -15.67 -7.63 -8.88
CA LEU A 90 -15.80 -7.26 -10.29
C LEU A 90 -15.40 -5.81 -10.54
N ALA A 91 -15.83 -4.89 -9.68
CA ALA A 91 -15.43 -3.48 -9.78
C ALA A 91 -13.90 -3.31 -9.63
N GLN A 92 -13.26 -4.02 -8.69
CA GLN A 92 -11.80 -4.03 -8.55
C GLN A 92 -11.11 -4.58 -9.82
N LYS A 93 -11.63 -5.67 -10.39
CA LYS A 93 -11.06 -6.29 -11.59
C LYS A 93 -11.06 -5.32 -12.79
N ILE A 94 -12.14 -4.57 -12.99
CA ILE A 94 -12.20 -3.50 -14.00
C ILE A 94 -11.14 -2.42 -13.72
N GLY A 95 -10.97 -2.02 -12.46
CA GLY A 95 -9.93 -1.07 -12.05
C GLY A 95 -8.53 -1.56 -12.43
N PHE A 96 -8.18 -2.81 -12.12
CA PHE A 96 -6.88 -3.39 -12.46
C PHE A 96 -6.64 -3.46 -13.98
N LEU A 97 -7.63 -3.88 -14.77
CA LEU A 97 -7.52 -3.90 -16.23
C LEU A 97 -7.21 -2.50 -16.81
N ARG A 98 -7.77 -1.45 -16.20
CA ARG A 98 -7.47 -0.07 -16.61
C ARG A 98 -6.08 0.39 -16.19
N GLN A 99 -5.59 -0.03 -15.04
CA GLN A 99 -4.22 0.24 -14.58
C GLN A 99 -3.20 -0.44 -15.48
N GLU A 100 -3.40 -1.71 -15.82
CA GLU A 100 -2.51 -2.48 -16.70
C GLU A 100 -2.39 -1.85 -18.11
N ALA A 101 -3.49 -1.34 -18.64
CA ALA A 101 -3.53 -0.73 -19.98
C ALA A 101 -2.59 0.50 -20.13
N VAL A 102 -2.16 1.12 -19.03
CA VAL A 102 -1.29 2.32 -19.03
C VAL A 102 0.07 2.09 -18.37
N SER A 103 0.41 0.85 -18.05
CA SER A 103 1.69 0.49 -17.44
C SER A 103 2.83 0.52 -18.47
N SER A 104 3.22 1.72 -18.89
CA SER A 104 4.39 1.95 -19.74
C SER A 104 5.55 2.52 -18.93
N ILE A 105 6.78 2.17 -19.30
CA ILE A 105 7.98 2.77 -18.71
C ILE A 105 7.96 4.27 -18.98
N PRO A 106 8.06 5.12 -17.94
CA PRO A 106 8.05 6.57 -18.10
C PRO A 106 9.27 7.05 -18.90
N SER A 107 9.07 8.05 -19.74
CA SER A 107 10.16 8.75 -20.41
C SER A 107 10.94 9.63 -19.44
N GLN A 108 12.19 9.99 -19.79
CA GLN A 108 13.03 10.89 -18.98
C GLN A 108 12.37 12.27 -18.80
N GLU A 109 11.61 12.74 -19.80
CA GLU A 109 10.87 14.00 -19.70
C GLU A 109 9.75 13.91 -18.65
N GLU A 110 8.98 12.82 -18.63
CA GLU A 110 7.94 12.59 -17.64
C GLU A 110 8.51 12.50 -16.22
N LEU A 111 9.66 11.82 -16.06
CA LEU A 111 10.36 11.74 -14.78
C LEU A 111 10.79 13.12 -14.28
N ASN A 112 11.36 13.95 -15.16
CA ASN A 112 11.78 15.31 -14.81
C ASN A 112 10.57 16.17 -14.39
N ILE A 113 9.50 16.18 -15.18
CA ILE A 113 8.28 16.96 -14.89
C ILE A 113 7.70 16.54 -13.53
N PHE A 114 7.58 15.22 -13.32
CA PHE A 114 7.01 14.69 -12.08
C PHE A 114 7.87 15.01 -10.86
N TYR A 115 9.18 14.83 -10.97
CA TYR A 115 10.11 15.12 -9.90
C TYR A 115 10.09 16.60 -9.53
N GLU A 116 10.13 17.51 -10.52
CA GLU A 116 10.08 18.95 -10.28
C GLU A 116 8.80 19.39 -9.58
N ALA A 117 7.66 18.80 -9.97
CA ALA A 117 6.34 19.07 -9.38
C ALA A 117 6.19 18.50 -7.95
N ASN A 118 6.97 17.47 -7.59
CA ASN A 118 6.83 16.74 -6.33
C ASN A 118 8.08 16.76 -5.45
N LYS A 119 8.93 17.76 -5.55
CA LYS A 119 10.22 17.85 -4.81
C LYS A 119 10.06 17.66 -3.30
N GLU A 120 9.03 18.22 -2.70
CA GLU A 120 8.79 18.10 -1.25
C GLU A 120 8.51 16.65 -0.82
N LYS A 121 7.93 15.82 -1.71
CA LYS A 121 7.73 14.39 -1.45
C LYS A 121 9.06 13.62 -1.32
N TYR A 122 10.09 14.06 -2.03
CA TYR A 122 11.39 13.38 -2.10
C TYR A 122 12.44 13.96 -1.15
N LYS A 123 12.12 15.07 -0.49
CA LYS A 123 13.02 15.69 0.46
C LYS A 123 13.27 14.77 1.65
N VAL A 124 14.53 14.49 1.88
CA VAL A 124 14.96 13.74 3.06
C VAL A 124 14.96 14.67 4.25
N GLU A 125 14.22 14.32 5.28
CA GLU A 125 14.13 15.08 6.51
C GLU A 125 15.44 15.02 7.31
N LYS A 126 15.65 16.01 8.21
CA LYS A 126 16.72 15.98 9.19
C LYS A 126 16.62 14.73 10.06
N LYS A 127 17.74 14.02 10.21
CA LYS A 127 17.83 12.82 11.06
C LYS A 127 18.92 12.99 12.09
N ILE A 128 18.66 12.55 13.31
CA ILE A 128 19.58 12.60 14.43
C ILE A 128 19.85 11.18 14.91
N THR A 129 21.12 10.84 15.06
CA THR A 129 21.57 9.62 15.75
C THR A 129 22.13 10.05 17.11
N PHE A 130 21.57 9.54 18.19
CA PHE A 130 21.98 9.94 19.54
C PHE A 130 21.93 8.78 20.53
N SER A 131 22.70 8.94 21.60
CA SER A 131 22.63 8.13 22.81
C SER A 131 22.15 9.00 23.95
N HIS A 132 21.51 8.41 24.95
CA HIS A 132 21.11 9.18 26.13
C HIS A 132 21.31 8.40 27.44
N ILE A 133 21.32 9.16 28.55
CA ILE A 133 21.28 8.67 29.91
C ILE A 133 20.00 9.21 30.52
N TYR A 134 19.17 8.31 31.05
CA TYR A 134 17.87 8.64 31.60
C TYR A 134 17.90 8.73 33.14
N PHE A 135 17.13 9.67 33.66
CA PHE A 135 16.82 9.86 35.07
C PHE A 135 15.30 10.07 35.18
N SER A 136 14.64 9.28 36.04
CA SER A 136 13.19 9.41 36.25
C SER A 136 12.77 10.80 36.72
N ASP A 137 11.46 11.11 36.61
CA ASP A 137 10.90 12.40 37.06
C ASP A 137 10.59 12.39 38.58
N GLU A 138 11.57 11.96 39.38
CA GLU A 138 11.48 12.00 40.84
C GLU A 138 12.20 13.23 41.40
N GLU A 139 11.80 13.64 42.63
CA GLU A 139 12.40 14.80 43.29
C GLU A 139 13.92 14.60 43.44
N GLY A 140 14.67 15.62 43.03
CA GLY A 140 16.14 15.62 43.06
C GLY A 140 16.82 15.00 41.83
N ASN A 141 16.10 14.37 40.90
CA ASN A 141 16.73 13.73 39.75
C ASN A 141 17.25 14.74 38.71
N SER A 142 16.68 15.94 38.63
CA SER A 142 17.27 17.06 37.85
C SER A 142 18.68 17.36 38.32
N ASP A 143 18.92 17.48 39.66
CA ASP A 143 20.22 17.80 40.22
C ASP A 143 21.21 16.64 40.07
N ARG A 144 20.71 15.40 40.14
CA ARG A 144 21.52 14.20 39.83
C ARG A 144 21.96 14.19 38.36
N ALA A 145 21.10 14.55 37.44
CA ALA A 145 21.44 14.65 36.02
C ALA A 145 22.50 15.74 35.76
N ILE A 146 22.36 16.90 36.38
CA ILE A 146 23.34 18.00 36.31
C ILE A 146 24.69 17.55 36.90
N SER A 147 24.68 16.91 38.05
CA SER A 147 25.91 16.37 38.72
C SER A 147 26.57 15.32 37.81
N ALA A 148 25.80 14.39 37.23
CA ALA A 148 26.30 13.39 36.31
C ALA A 148 26.94 14.02 35.07
N LEU A 149 26.29 15.05 34.46
CA LEU A 149 26.84 15.77 33.33
C LEU A 149 28.23 16.39 33.65
N ASN A 150 28.35 17.04 34.83
CA ASN A 150 29.60 17.63 35.25
C ASN A 150 30.72 16.59 35.45
N GLN A 151 30.38 15.44 36.01
CA GLN A 151 31.33 14.33 36.19
C GLN A 151 31.74 13.72 34.83
N ILE A 152 30.81 13.55 33.88
CA ILE A 152 31.12 13.09 32.55
C ILE A 152 32.06 14.07 31.83
N LYS A 153 31.77 15.39 31.90
CA LYS A 153 32.65 16.41 31.35
C LYS A 153 34.04 16.45 31.98
N SER A 154 34.15 15.98 33.23
CA SER A 154 35.43 15.85 33.96
C SER A 154 36.15 14.53 33.69
N GLY A 155 35.63 13.67 32.81
CA GLY A 155 36.27 12.40 32.38
C GLY A 155 35.69 11.10 32.95
N SER A 156 34.61 11.15 33.73
CA SER A 156 33.91 9.98 34.18
C SER A 156 33.20 9.23 33.03
N SER A 157 33.15 7.90 33.09
CA SER A 157 32.45 7.11 32.10
C SER A 157 30.93 7.36 32.17
N ALA A 158 30.30 7.64 31.04
CA ALA A 158 28.87 7.85 30.92
C ALA A 158 28.05 6.60 31.31
N SER A 159 28.64 5.42 31.19
CA SER A 159 28.01 4.13 31.59
C SER A 159 27.73 3.99 33.08
N ASN A 160 28.36 4.80 33.92
CA ASN A 160 28.21 4.77 35.36
C ASN A 160 26.96 5.51 35.88
N PHE A 161 26.23 6.17 34.98
CA PHE A 161 25.10 7.04 35.32
C PHE A 161 23.82 6.57 34.70
N GLY A 162 22.70 7.01 35.29
CA GLY A 162 21.36 6.84 34.79
C GLY A 162 20.67 5.54 35.21
N GLU A 163 19.45 5.45 34.76
CA GLU A 163 18.51 4.36 35.04
C GLU A 163 18.16 3.62 33.77
N PRO A 164 17.62 2.38 33.83
CA PRO A 164 17.11 1.68 32.67
C PRO A 164 15.96 2.47 32.02
N PHE A 165 15.98 2.57 30.69
CA PHE A 165 14.92 3.23 29.93
C PHE A 165 14.24 2.25 28.99
N LEU A 166 12.89 2.27 28.95
CA LEU A 166 12.07 1.29 28.25
C LEU A 166 12.39 1.24 26.74
N LEU A 167 12.64 2.39 26.12
CA LEU A 167 12.91 2.48 24.67
C LEU A 167 14.38 2.28 24.31
N GLY A 168 15.24 1.90 25.29
CA GLY A 168 16.68 1.68 25.11
C GLY A 168 17.52 2.95 25.21
N LYS A 169 18.84 2.82 24.99
CA LYS A 169 19.82 3.91 25.19
C LYS A 169 20.28 4.59 23.92
N ASN A 170 20.12 3.93 22.76
CA ASN A 170 20.69 4.37 21.49
C ASN A 170 19.60 4.45 20.43
N PHE A 171 19.55 5.58 19.72
CA PHE A 171 18.58 5.89 18.69
C PHE A 171 19.32 6.24 17.40
N SER A 172 19.11 5.45 16.36
CA SER A 172 19.78 5.64 15.06
C SER A 172 18.84 6.26 14.05
N SER A 173 19.31 7.29 13.34
CA SER A 173 18.66 7.94 12.18
C SER A 173 17.19 8.31 12.44
N LYS A 174 16.87 8.87 13.63
CA LYS A 174 15.52 9.30 13.99
C LYS A 174 15.20 10.65 13.40
N THR A 175 14.01 10.77 12.78
CA THR A 175 13.47 12.07 12.36
C THR A 175 13.04 12.88 13.59
N ILE A 176 12.86 14.20 13.41
CA ILE A 176 12.37 15.06 14.51
C ILE A 176 10.98 14.59 14.96
N THR A 177 10.11 14.21 14.02
CA THR A 177 8.78 13.66 14.29
C THR A 177 8.85 12.34 15.09
N ASP A 178 9.81 11.46 14.79
CA ASP A 178 10.01 10.21 15.57
C ASP A 178 10.46 10.51 17.00
N ILE A 179 11.35 11.50 17.16
CA ILE A 179 11.84 11.95 18.48
C ILE A 179 10.71 12.57 19.27
N GLU A 180 9.93 13.46 18.67
CA GLU A 180 8.76 14.08 19.28
C GLU A 180 7.75 13.05 19.76
N ARG A 181 7.41 12.08 18.92
CA ARG A 181 6.50 10.98 19.28
C ARG A 181 7.00 10.15 20.45
N SER A 182 8.32 9.99 20.56
CA SER A 182 8.95 9.14 21.60
C SER A 182 9.28 9.85 22.89
N PHE A 183 9.54 11.18 22.86
CA PHE A 183 10.07 11.93 24.00
C PHE A 183 9.29 13.20 24.32
N GLY A 184 8.35 13.61 23.46
CA GLY A 184 7.59 14.86 23.55
C GLY A 184 8.27 16.04 22.85
N SER A 185 7.48 17.10 22.60
CA SER A 185 7.89 18.27 21.83
C SER A 185 9.05 19.06 22.48
N ASN A 186 9.01 19.22 23.82
CA ASN A 186 10.07 19.93 24.54
C ASN A 186 11.45 19.29 24.36
N PHE A 187 11.52 17.96 24.36
CA PHE A 187 12.76 17.23 24.10
C PHE A 187 13.19 17.34 22.64
N SER A 188 12.25 17.18 21.68
CA SER A 188 12.56 17.25 20.25
C SER A 188 13.06 18.63 19.82
N ASP A 189 12.53 19.70 20.39
CA ASP A 189 12.98 21.06 20.12
C ASP A 189 14.41 21.30 20.62
N LYS A 190 14.72 20.84 21.82
CA LYS A 190 16.03 21.06 22.44
C LYS A 190 17.14 20.21 21.83
N ILE A 191 16.86 18.95 21.45
CA ILE A 191 17.89 18.10 20.85
C ILE A 191 18.32 18.61 19.47
N GLN A 192 17.46 19.32 18.73
CA GLN A 192 17.79 19.89 17.43
C GLN A 192 18.90 20.95 17.47
N THR A 193 19.07 21.61 18.62
CA THR A 193 20.07 22.66 18.88
C THR A 193 21.28 22.10 19.62
N GLY A 194 21.30 20.80 19.95
CA GLY A 194 22.37 20.16 20.68
C GLY A 194 23.69 20.12 19.89
N VAL A 195 24.80 20.14 20.59
CA VAL A 195 26.14 20.05 20.01
C VAL A 195 26.49 18.58 19.70
N VAL A 196 26.97 18.34 18.47
CA VAL A 196 27.39 17.01 18.02
C VAL A 196 28.69 16.60 18.72
N LYS A 197 28.76 15.33 19.17
CA LYS A 197 29.91 14.75 19.88
C LYS A 197 30.16 15.31 21.29
N GLU A 198 29.15 15.91 21.91
CA GLU A 198 29.22 16.37 23.27
C GLU A 198 28.02 15.90 24.09
N TRP A 199 28.22 15.60 25.39
CA TRP A 199 27.14 15.39 26.33
C TRP A 199 26.49 16.73 26.70
N THR A 200 25.19 16.82 26.48
CA THR A 200 24.38 18.00 26.79
C THR A 200 23.14 17.60 27.61
N GLY A 201 22.51 18.60 28.22
CA GLY A 201 21.30 18.37 29.03
C GLY A 201 21.43 19.02 30.42
N PRO A 202 20.54 18.66 31.35
CA PRO A 202 19.44 17.73 31.19
C PRO A 202 18.33 18.27 30.29
N LEU A 203 17.82 17.42 29.38
CA LEU A 203 16.63 17.69 28.57
C LEU A 203 15.42 16.97 29.22
N LEU A 204 14.33 17.69 29.39
CA LEU A 204 13.08 17.13 29.94
C LEU A 204 12.26 16.49 28.82
N SER A 205 11.82 15.23 29.02
CA SER A 205 10.88 14.51 28.19
C SER A 205 9.57 14.22 28.96
N GLU A 206 8.65 13.50 28.34
CA GLU A 206 7.44 12.95 29.01
C GLU A 206 7.76 11.94 30.14
N TYR A 207 8.99 11.42 30.21
CA TYR A 207 9.42 10.37 31.14
C TYR A 207 10.32 10.90 32.27
N GLY A 208 10.92 12.09 32.10
CA GLY A 208 11.90 12.65 33.03
C GLY A 208 13.08 13.30 32.33
N TYR A 209 14.24 13.29 32.96
CA TYR A 209 15.43 14.02 32.52
C TYR A 209 16.39 13.15 31.73
N HIS A 210 16.99 13.71 30.69
CA HIS A 210 17.94 13.01 29.83
C HIS A 210 19.22 13.83 29.63
N LEU A 211 20.37 13.18 29.81
CA LEU A 211 21.61 13.67 29.22
C LEU A 211 21.73 13.05 27.84
N VAL A 212 22.05 13.85 26.84
CA VAL A 212 22.04 13.42 25.43
C VAL A 212 23.43 13.61 24.81
N TYR A 213 23.87 12.63 24.05
CA TYR A 213 25.06 12.67 23.21
C TYR A 213 24.67 12.47 21.76
N ILE A 214 24.76 13.51 20.96
CA ILE A 214 24.46 13.44 19.53
C ILE A 214 25.66 12.84 18.79
N ASN A 215 25.46 11.62 18.26
CA ASN A 215 26.50 10.91 17.53
C ASN A 215 26.72 11.51 16.13
N SER A 216 25.64 11.77 15.41
CA SER A 216 25.64 12.42 14.09
C SER A 216 24.30 13.05 13.78
N VAL A 217 24.34 14.04 12.91
CA VAL A 217 23.17 14.70 12.30
C VAL A 217 23.29 14.57 10.80
N THR A 218 22.21 14.17 10.15
CA THR A 218 22.05 14.27 8.70
C THR A 218 21.14 15.45 8.42
N ASP A 219 21.65 16.47 7.77
CA ASP A 219 20.85 17.62 7.39
C ASP A 219 19.82 17.26 6.31
N PRO A 220 18.68 17.96 6.26
CA PRO A 220 17.70 17.74 5.20
C PRO A 220 18.32 18.07 3.84
N PHE A 221 18.04 17.21 2.87
CA PHE A 221 18.48 17.43 1.49
C PHE A 221 17.46 16.88 0.49
N LEU A 222 17.49 17.38 -0.72
CA LEU A 222 16.73 16.85 -1.84
C LEU A 222 17.66 15.98 -2.68
N PRO A 223 17.44 14.62 -2.77
CA PRO A 223 18.22 13.77 -3.62
C PRO A 223 18.06 14.16 -5.09
N ASN A 224 19.11 14.08 -5.89
CA ASN A 224 18.97 14.31 -7.32
C ASN A 224 18.08 13.23 -7.96
N LEU A 225 17.34 13.61 -9.00
CA LEU A 225 16.47 12.65 -9.73
C LEU A 225 17.21 11.36 -10.09
N LYS A 226 18.46 11.46 -10.56
CA LYS A 226 19.28 10.32 -10.95
C LYS A 226 19.49 9.30 -9.81
N ASP A 227 19.57 9.78 -8.56
CA ASP A 227 19.83 8.94 -7.39
C ASP A 227 18.55 8.20 -6.93
N ILE A 228 17.37 8.71 -7.31
CA ILE A 228 16.05 8.17 -6.95
C ILE A 228 15.18 7.86 -8.17
N GLU A 229 15.78 7.68 -9.34
CA GLU A 229 15.08 7.52 -10.62
C GLU A 229 14.03 6.40 -10.58
N ASN A 230 14.39 5.24 -10.03
CA ASN A 230 13.45 4.11 -9.89
C ASN A 230 12.27 4.42 -8.98
N LEU A 231 12.49 5.18 -7.91
CA LEU A 231 11.42 5.62 -7.01
C LEU A 231 10.46 6.56 -7.72
N VAL A 232 11.00 7.55 -8.43
CA VAL A 232 10.21 8.52 -9.20
C VAL A 232 9.46 7.82 -10.34
N ALA A 233 10.11 6.87 -11.04
CA ALA A 233 9.47 6.10 -12.12
C ALA A 233 8.27 5.30 -11.62
N ASN A 234 8.41 4.64 -10.47
CA ASN A 234 7.30 3.91 -9.85
C ASN A 234 6.15 4.86 -9.48
N ASP A 235 6.45 6.03 -8.92
CA ASP A 235 5.45 7.03 -8.56
C ASP A 235 4.70 7.57 -9.80
N VAL A 236 5.42 7.81 -10.91
CA VAL A 236 4.81 8.23 -12.20
C VAL A 236 3.86 7.15 -12.73
N ILE A 237 4.27 5.87 -12.67
CA ILE A 237 3.42 4.75 -13.10
C ILE A 237 2.15 4.70 -12.25
N ILE A 238 2.28 4.78 -10.93
CA ILE A 238 1.13 4.76 -10.00
C ILE A 238 0.19 5.93 -10.29
N GLU A 239 0.72 7.13 -10.54
CA GLU A 239 -0.11 8.30 -10.86
C GLU A 239 -0.86 8.11 -12.18
N LYS A 240 -0.17 7.64 -13.23
CA LYS A 240 -0.80 7.32 -14.52
C LYS A 240 -1.92 6.30 -14.37
N GLN A 241 -1.68 5.23 -13.62
CA GLN A 241 -2.65 4.18 -13.34
C GLN A 241 -3.89 4.74 -12.61
N ASN A 242 -3.67 5.54 -11.57
CA ASN A 242 -4.76 6.16 -10.81
C ASN A 242 -5.57 7.15 -11.67
N ASN A 243 -4.89 7.95 -12.48
CA ASN A 243 -5.55 8.90 -13.39
C ASN A 243 -6.36 8.18 -14.47
N SER A 244 -5.85 7.07 -15.01
CA SER A 244 -6.58 6.24 -15.99
C SER A 244 -7.91 5.71 -15.41
N VAL A 245 -7.89 5.18 -14.20
CA VAL A 245 -9.10 4.72 -13.51
C VAL A 245 -10.06 5.87 -13.25
N LYS A 246 -9.54 7.03 -12.80
CA LYS A 246 -10.33 8.22 -12.50
C LYS A 246 -11.04 8.76 -13.76
N GLU A 247 -10.32 8.90 -14.87
CA GLU A 247 -10.91 9.38 -16.14
C GLU A 247 -11.94 8.37 -16.70
N TYR A 248 -11.64 7.07 -16.60
CA TYR A 248 -12.60 6.04 -17.00
C TYR A 248 -13.89 6.08 -16.16
N LEU A 249 -13.78 6.24 -14.85
CA LEU A 249 -14.96 6.39 -13.99
C LEU A 249 -15.74 7.66 -14.30
N LYS A 250 -15.05 8.76 -14.64
CA LYS A 250 -15.70 10.00 -15.08
C LYS A 250 -16.49 9.80 -16.38
N GLU A 251 -15.89 9.11 -17.36
CA GLU A 251 -16.58 8.75 -18.61
C GLU A 251 -17.80 7.86 -18.34
N LEU A 252 -17.65 6.82 -17.50
CA LEU A 252 -18.76 5.94 -17.17
C LEU A 252 -19.89 6.69 -16.44
N ARG A 253 -19.57 7.56 -15.48
CA ARG A 253 -20.58 8.33 -14.76
C ARG A 253 -21.45 9.18 -15.67
N SER A 254 -20.92 9.67 -16.77
CA SER A 254 -21.71 10.44 -17.77
C SER A 254 -22.75 9.60 -18.51
N LYS A 255 -22.60 8.25 -18.48
CA LYS A 255 -23.50 7.30 -19.14
C LYS A 255 -24.63 6.80 -18.24
N TYR A 256 -24.56 7.10 -16.92
CA TYR A 256 -25.56 6.65 -15.94
C TYR A 256 -26.36 7.82 -15.40
N GLN A 257 -27.67 7.62 -15.25
CA GLN A 257 -28.51 8.51 -14.45
C GLN A 257 -28.38 8.08 -12.99
N ILE A 258 -27.84 8.97 -12.15
CA ILE A 258 -27.57 8.67 -10.74
C ILE A 258 -28.57 9.43 -9.88
N GLU A 259 -29.36 8.69 -9.11
CA GLU A 259 -30.27 9.21 -8.11
C GLU A 259 -29.90 8.64 -6.74
N ILE A 260 -29.77 9.52 -5.74
CA ILE A 260 -29.44 9.15 -4.36
C ILE A 260 -30.67 9.46 -3.50
N LEU A 261 -31.35 8.40 -3.05
CA LEU A 261 -32.60 8.52 -2.28
C LEU A 261 -32.36 8.53 -0.76
N ALA A 262 -31.12 8.70 -0.31
CA ALA A 262 -30.76 8.74 1.10
C ALA A 262 -30.76 10.19 1.63
N ASP A 263 -31.49 10.45 2.71
CA ASP A 263 -31.38 11.70 3.48
C ASP A 263 -30.36 11.52 4.61
N PHE A 264 -29.26 12.30 4.55
CA PHE A 264 -28.18 12.25 5.53
C PHE A 264 -28.30 13.32 6.64
N ASN A 265 -29.40 14.08 6.67
CA ASN A 265 -29.56 15.18 7.61
C ASN A 265 -29.94 14.73 9.04
N GLU A 266 -30.27 13.45 9.26
CA GLU A 266 -30.61 12.92 10.59
C GLU A 266 -29.42 12.33 11.39
N ALA A 267 -28.18 12.35 10.86
CA ALA A 267 -27.02 11.72 11.52
C ALA A 267 -26.10 12.69 12.29
N SER A 268 -26.59 13.91 12.60
CA SER A 268 -25.81 14.93 13.32
C SER A 268 -26.53 15.44 14.59
N GLU A 269 -27.08 14.51 15.39
CA GLU A 269 -27.44 14.79 16.79
C GLU A 269 -26.67 13.88 17.76
#